data_83cb8cf69e9ffde4aeabfcf86998d5c7
#
_entry.id   83cb8cf69e9ffde4aeabfcf86998d5c7
#
_cell.length_a   1.000
_cell.length_b   1.000
_cell.length_c   1.000
_cell.angle_alpha   90.00
_cell.angle_beta   90.00
_cell.angle_gamma   90.00
#
_symmetry.space_group_name_H-M   'P 1'
#
loop_
_entity.id
_entity.type
_entity.pdbx_description
1 polymer ?
#
loop_
_entity_poly.entity_id
_entity_poly.type
_entity_poly.pdbx_seq_one_letter_code
_entity_poly.pdbx_strand_id
1 'polypeptide(L)'
;FYDHNGIDLKGIVRALVADVRTRDFSQGASTLTQQLIKNNVLNEQWANENDSNISKIEKMERQVQRKIQEQYLAIELEKKVNDKNWILENYLNSINLGSNTLGVQAAAQRYFGKDVSKLTLSECAVIAGITKNPAGYNPILHPKENAKRRKNVLDAMKKQGYISQKQYDKAMADDVYGRISEHNDVREETMNTYFVDAVIDDVFDDLVNIKGYSESEAYKAIYQGGLTIKSTQNLQIQKICDEEVADKANYDAGTKYSFYLSFQVKEKDGTIKTYTNQTMLSYYKKKNKSQNYSINFTSEEDCRAAIAQYEKDVLGKGDKLVENSEYIFITMQPQVAMTIMDQSTGGVQAIVGGRGNKAGNRTWNRATKTCRQPGS
;
A
#
# COMPACT_ATOMS: atom_id res chain seq x y z
N PHE A 1 20.06 20.90 2.42
CA PHE A 1 19.62 20.72 1.01
C PHE A 1 20.11 21.86 0.15
N TYR A 2 19.93 23.11 0.56
CA TYR A 2 20.30 24.29 -0.24
C TYR A 2 21.82 24.56 -0.31
N ASP A 3 22.62 23.95 0.56
CA ASP A 3 24.05 24.22 0.76
C ASP A 3 25.00 23.26 0.02
N HIS A 4 24.46 22.30 -0.75
CA HIS A 4 25.26 21.33 -1.49
C HIS A 4 24.75 21.11 -2.91
N ASN A 5 25.59 20.60 -3.82
CA ASN A 5 25.28 20.36 -5.22
C ASN A 5 25.07 18.85 -5.50
N GLY A 6 23.96 18.30 -5.00
CA GLY A 6 23.58 16.90 -5.20
C GLY A 6 24.13 15.92 -4.16
N ILE A 7 25.32 16.20 -3.57
CA ILE A 7 25.95 15.35 -2.55
C ILE A 7 26.25 16.19 -1.31
N ASP A 8 25.88 15.71 -0.14
CA ASP A 8 26.24 16.30 1.16
C ASP A 8 27.44 15.57 1.78
N LEU A 9 28.66 16.02 1.45
CA LEU A 9 29.89 15.43 1.99
C LEU A 9 29.97 15.55 3.52
N LYS A 10 29.47 16.65 4.10
CA LYS A 10 29.43 16.83 5.56
C LYS A 10 28.48 15.84 6.21
N GLY A 11 27.33 15.61 5.57
CA GLY A 11 26.34 14.62 5.99
C GLY A 11 26.89 13.20 5.94
N ILE A 12 27.64 12.85 4.89
CA ILE A 12 28.31 11.53 4.75
C ILE A 12 29.32 11.30 5.87
N VAL A 13 30.21 12.26 6.13
CA VAL A 13 31.20 12.16 7.22
C VAL A 13 30.52 12.04 8.58
N ARG A 14 29.48 12.84 8.82
CA ARG A 14 28.71 12.75 10.06
C ARG A 14 28.04 11.39 10.26
N ALA A 15 27.45 10.82 9.20
CA ALA A 15 26.83 9.51 9.24
C ALA A 15 27.86 8.40 9.52
N LEU A 16 29.02 8.43 8.86
CA LEU A 16 30.11 7.48 9.11
C LEU A 16 30.61 7.53 10.55
N VAL A 17 30.79 8.72 11.12
CA VAL A 17 31.20 8.87 12.53
C VAL A 17 30.15 8.36 13.49
N ALA A 18 28.87 8.59 13.21
CA ALA A 18 27.77 8.09 14.02
C ALA A 18 27.65 6.57 13.95
N ASP A 19 27.71 5.99 12.75
CA ASP A 19 27.63 4.54 12.52
C ASP A 19 28.79 3.79 13.20
N VAL A 20 30.02 4.33 13.17
CA VAL A 20 31.15 3.79 13.89
C VAL A 20 30.94 3.83 15.41
N ARG A 21 30.34 4.91 15.93
CA ARG A 21 30.07 5.07 17.38
C ARG A 21 28.98 4.14 17.88
N THR A 22 27.91 3.97 17.10
CA THR A 22 26.72 3.23 17.53
C THR A 22 26.77 1.77 17.10
N ARG A 23 27.68 1.41 16.18
CA ARG A 23 27.72 0.12 15.45
C ARG A 23 26.40 -0.21 14.76
N ASP A 24 25.59 0.81 14.47
CA ASP A 24 24.29 0.72 13.83
C ASP A 24 24.34 1.54 12.54
N PHE A 25 24.40 0.86 11.40
CA PHE A 25 24.45 1.45 10.05
C PHE A 25 23.11 2.01 9.59
N SER A 26 22.35 2.63 10.49
CA SER A 26 20.99 3.10 10.25
C SER A 26 20.90 4.56 9.80
N GLN A 27 21.99 5.33 9.84
CA GLN A 27 21.97 6.74 9.44
C GLN A 27 22.12 6.92 7.93
N GLY A 28 21.02 7.34 7.28
CA GLY A 28 21.02 7.69 5.86
C GLY A 28 21.74 9.03 5.61
N ALA A 29 22.72 9.04 4.70
CA ALA A 29 23.42 10.24 4.23
C ALA A 29 23.00 10.66 2.80
N SER A 30 21.97 10.04 2.23
CA SER A 30 21.48 10.34 0.87
C SER A 30 20.71 11.66 0.85
N THR A 31 21.05 12.53 -0.09
CA THR A 31 20.32 13.80 -0.31
C THR A 31 18.96 13.59 -0.96
N LEU A 32 18.10 14.61 -0.93
CA LEU A 32 16.81 14.60 -1.63
C LEU A 32 17.00 14.39 -3.13
N THR A 33 18.04 15.02 -3.72
CA THR A 33 18.37 14.86 -5.15
C THR A 33 18.74 13.42 -5.49
N GLN A 34 19.54 12.74 -4.65
CA GLN A 34 19.86 11.34 -4.82
C GLN A 34 18.62 10.44 -4.71
N GLN A 35 17.71 10.74 -3.77
CA GLN A 35 16.46 10.02 -3.64
C GLN A 35 15.52 10.25 -4.83
N LEU A 36 15.47 11.46 -5.37
CA LEU A 36 14.71 11.77 -6.59
C LEU A 36 15.22 10.92 -7.77
N ILE A 37 16.53 10.88 -7.99
CA ILE A 37 17.17 10.05 -9.02
C ILE A 37 16.86 8.57 -8.80
N LYS A 38 17.07 8.07 -7.59
CA LYS A 38 16.78 6.67 -7.25
C LYS A 38 15.35 6.29 -7.59
N ASN A 39 14.37 7.10 -7.17
CA ASN A 39 12.95 6.77 -7.27
C ASN A 39 12.41 6.90 -8.71
N ASN A 40 12.98 7.77 -9.54
CA ASN A 40 12.41 8.08 -10.85
C ASN A 40 13.27 7.62 -12.04
N VAL A 41 14.56 7.36 -11.85
CA VAL A 41 15.48 7.00 -12.94
C VAL A 41 16.04 5.59 -12.75
N LEU A 42 16.45 5.25 -11.52
CA LEU A 42 17.18 4.01 -11.27
C LEU A 42 16.31 2.87 -10.72
N ASN A 43 15.06 3.15 -10.33
CA ASN A 43 14.23 2.16 -9.65
C ASN A 43 13.99 0.90 -10.50
N GLU A 44 13.74 1.05 -11.79
CA GLU A 44 13.53 -0.08 -12.71
C GLU A 44 14.82 -0.83 -13.01
N GLN A 45 15.91 -0.11 -13.28
CA GLN A 45 17.23 -0.69 -13.58
C GLN A 45 17.73 -1.59 -12.44
N TRP A 46 17.40 -1.26 -11.19
CA TRP A 46 17.88 -1.94 -9.99
C TRP A 46 16.76 -2.68 -9.24
N ALA A 47 15.62 -2.94 -9.87
CA ALA A 47 14.48 -3.63 -9.26
C ALA A 47 14.86 -4.98 -8.63
N ASN A 48 15.76 -5.72 -9.27
CA ASN A 48 16.24 -7.04 -8.85
C ASN A 48 17.51 -7.00 -7.97
N GLU A 49 17.90 -5.83 -7.45
CA GLU A 49 19.12 -5.69 -6.61
C GLU A 49 19.09 -6.61 -5.38
N ASN A 50 17.89 -6.84 -4.83
CA ASN A 50 17.70 -7.64 -3.63
C ASN A 50 17.14 -9.05 -3.90
N ASP A 51 17.26 -9.55 -5.14
CA ASP A 51 16.81 -10.90 -5.48
C ASP A 51 17.43 -11.93 -4.51
N SER A 52 16.62 -12.86 -4.02
CA SER A 52 17.08 -13.93 -3.12
C SER A 52 18.08 -14.88 -3.76
N ASN A 53 18.10 -14.95 -5.08
CA ASN A 53 18.93 -15.88 -5.86
C ASN A 53 20.36 -15.39 -6.09
N ILE A 54 20.70 -14.13 -5.79
CA ILE A 54 22.04 -13.58 -5.94
C ILE A 54 22.85 -13.65 -4.65
N SER A 55 24.17 -13.83 -4.77
CA SER A 55 25.07 -13.93 -3.64
C SER A 55 25.13 -12.63 -2.82
N LYS A 56 25.53 -12.73 -1.55
CA LYS A 56 25.70 -11.55 -0.68
C LYS A 56 26.74 -10.58 -1.22
N ILE A 57 27.80 -11.09 -1.85
CA ILE A 57 28.87 -10.27 -2.46
C ILE A 57 28.30 -9.51 -3.65
N GLU A 58 27.61 -10.17 -4.53
CA GLU A 58 26.98 -9.56 -5.70
C GLU A 58 25.94 -8.50 -5.34
N LYS A 59 25.16 -8.73 -4.28
CA LYS A 59 24.25 -7.71 -3.72
C LYS A 59 25.01 -6.46 -3.31
N MET A 60 26.12 -6.63 -2.61
CA MET A 60 26.93 -5.52 -2.15
C MET A 60 27.55 -4.75 -3.34
N GLU A 61 28.05 -5.45 -4.35
CA GLU A 61 28.59 -4.82 -5.57
C GLU A 61 27.51 -4.00 -6.29
N ARG A 62 26.33 -4.56 -6.49
CA ARG A 62 25.19 -3.87 -7.10
C ARG A 62 24.77 -2.63 -6.29
N GLN A 63 24.73 -2.72 -4.97
CA GLN A 63 24.41 -1.59 -4.09
C GLN A 63 25.46 -0.46 -4.21
N VAL A 64 26.73 -0.80 -4.29
CA VAL A 64 27.81 0.18 -4.49
C VAL A 64 27.71 0.83 -5.87
N GLN A 65 27.50 0.04 -6.93
CA GLN A 65 27.33 0.54 -8.30
C GLN A 65 26.15 1.50 -8.39
N ARG A 66 24.98 1.10 -7.88
CA ARG A 66 23.79 1.96 -7.83
C ARG A 66 24.11 3.25 -7.08
N LYS A 67 24.80 3.16 -5.95
CA LYS A 67 25.12 4.34 -5.14
C LYS A 67 26.04 5.33 -5.86
N ILE A 68 27.00 4.84 -6.62
CA ILE A 68 27.85 5.68 -7.47
C ILE A 68 27.04 6.35 -8.56
N GLN A 69 26.12 5.62 -9.23
CA GLN A 69 25.23 6.18 -10.24
C GLN A 69 24.30 7.25 -9.65
N GLU A 70 23.69 7.00 -8.49
CA GLU A 70 22.86 7.97 -7.78
C GLU A 70 23.62 9.29 -7.54
N GLN A 71 24.85 9.18 -7.06
CA GLN A 71 25.69 10.35 -6.76
C GLN A 71 26.06 11.14 -8.01
N TYR A 72 26.51 10.43 -9.04
CA TYR A 72 26.89 11.05 -10.33
C TYR A 72 25.71 11.77 -10.96
N LEU A 73 24.58 11.09 -11.10
CA LEU A 73 23.36 11.65 -11.69
C LEU A 73 22.79 12.80 -10.86
N ALA A 74 22.91 12.75 -9.53
CA ALA A 74 22.48 13.84 -8.67
C ALA A 74 23.29 15.13 -8.89
N ILE A 75 24.61 15.01 -9.07
CA ILE A 75 25.48 16.15 -9.40
C ILE A 75 25.12 16.72 -10.78
N GLU A 76 24.95 15.87 -11.78
CA GLU A 76 24.61 16.29 -13.14
C GLU A 76 23.23 16.93 -13.21
N LEU A 77 22.24 16.39 -12.47
CA LEU A 77 20.91 17.00 -12.37
C LEU A 77 20.98 18.41 -11.78
N GLU A 78 21.68 18.57 -10.66
CA GLU A 78 21.85 19.87 -9.99
C GLU A 78 22.52 20.91 -10.88
N LYS A 79 23.54 20.48 -11.66
CA LYS A 79 24.20 21.36 -12.65
C LYS A 79 23.27 21.78 -13.79
N LYS A 80 22.48 20.83 -14.32
CA LYS A 80 21.61 21.09 -15.47
C LYS A 80 20.40 21.90 -15.11
N VAL A 81 19.74 21.58 -14.00
CA VAL A 81 18.49 22.22 -13.56
C VAL A 81 18.81 23.55 -12.88
N ASN A 82 19.86 23.60 -12.05
CA ASN A 82 20.26 24.78 -11.26
C ASN A 82 19.11 25.48 -10.50
N ASP A 83 18.08 24.71 -10.12
CA ASP A 83 16.90 25.17 -9.38
C ASP A 83 16.54 24.15 -8.28
N LYS A 84 16.82 24.51 -7.05
CA LYS A 84 16.52 23.70 -5.88
C LYS A 84 15.02 23.52 -5.64
N ASN A 85 14.22 24.53 -5.97
CA ASN A 85 12.77 24.45 -5.78
C ASN A 85 12.16 23.45 -6.78
N TRP A 86 12.63 23.43 -8.02
CA TRP A 86 12.23 22.42 -9.00
C TRP A 86 12.57 21.01 -8.53
N ILE A 87 13.78 20.82 -7.98
CA ILE A 87 14.20 19.50 -7.44
C ILE A 87 13.32 19.10 -6.26
N LEU A 88 13.04 20.03 -5.33
CA LEU A 88 12.19 19.79 -4.17
C LEU A 88 10.74 19.45 -4.58
N GLU A 89 10.19 20.20 -5.53
CA GLU A 89 8.85 19.96 -6.05
C GLU A 89 8.72 18.57 -6.67
N ASN A 90 9.65 18.20 -7.54
CA ASN A 90 9.64 16.87 -8.16
C ASN A 90 9.86 15.73 -7.13
N TYR A 91 10.69 15.95 -6.12
CA TYR A 91 10.83 15.02 -5.01
C TYR A 91 9.51 14.85 -4.26
N LEU A 92 8.88 15.95 -3.85
CA LEU A 92 7.62 15.93 -3.10
C LEU A 92 6.47 15.31 -3.91
N ASN A 93 6.50 15.44 -5.24
CA ASN A 93 5.48 14.84 -6.12
C ASN A 93 5.73 13.36 -6.45
N SER A 94 6.91 12.80 -6.13
CA SER A 94 7.27 11.43 -6.52
C SER A 94 7.50 10.48 -5.35
N ILE A 95 7.63 10.98 -4.10
CA ILE A 95 7.91 10.11 -2.96
C ILE A 95 6.73 9.21 -2.60
N ASN A 96 7.05 7.98 -2.19
CA ASN A 96 6.06 7.07 -1.62
C ASN A 96 5.68 7.49 -0.20
N LEU A 97 4.40 7.69 0.03
CA LEU A 97 3.82 8.14 1.29
C LEU A 97 2.83 7.12 1.89
N GLY A 98 3.02 5.84 1.58
CA GLY A 98 2.21 4.74 2.10
C GLY A 98 0.87 4.57 1.35
N SER A 99 0.20 3.44 1.56
CA SER A 99 -1.09 3.12 0.92
C SER A 99 -1.11 3.34 -0.61
N ASN A 100 -0.03 2.96 -1.30
CA ASN A 100 0.18 3.21 -2.74
C ASN A 100 0.06 4.68 -3.16
N THR A 101 0.33 5.60 -2.24
CA THR A 101 0.20 7.04 -2.46
C THR A 101 1.55 7.63 -2.85
N LEU A 102 1.66 8.16 -4.06
CA LEU A 102 2.85 8.84 -4.55
C LEU A 102 2.63 10.35 -4.58
N GLY A 103 3.52 11.06 -3.90
CA GLY A 103 3.52 12.52 -3.82
C GLY A 103 2.58 13.12 -2.78
N VAL A 104 2.91 14.36 -2.38
CA VAL A 104 2.24 15.06 -1.27
C VAL A 104 0.80 15.47 -1.60
N GLN A 105 0.48 15.78 -2.85
CA GLN A 105 -0.89 16.11 -3.26
C GLN A 105 -1.80 14.89 -3.10
N ALA A 106 -1.35 13.73 -3.59
CA ALA A 106 -2.10 12.50 -3.43
C ALA A 106 -2.22 12.08 -1.95
N ALA A 107 -1.17 12.29 -1.15
CA ALA A 107 -1.21 12.06 0.29
C ALA A 107 -2.19 12.99 1.02
N ALA A 108 -2.24 14.28 0.66
CA ALA A 108 -3.19 15.23 1.20
C ALA A 108 -4.65 14.80 0.92
N GLN A 109 -4.92 14.37 -0.29
CA GLN A 109 -6.23 13.81 -0.67
C GLN A 109 -6.50 12.48 0.04
N ARG A 110 -5.50 11.58 0.11
CA ARG A 110 -5.66 10.24 0.70
C ARG A 110 -5.96 10.30 2.19
N TYR A 111 -5.22 11.12 2.92
CA TYR A 111 -5.29 11.12 4.38
C TYR A 111 -6.27 12.15 4.95
N PHE A 112 -6.52 13.25 4.22
CA PHE A 112 -7.28 14.39 4.74
C PHE A 112 -8.42 14.87 3.81
N GLY A 113 -8.53 14.35 2.60
CA GLY A 113 -9.53 14.80 1.62
C GLY A 113 -9.36 16.26 1.16
N LYS A 114 -8.13 16.79 1.21
CA LYS A 114 -7.83 18.20 0.98
C LYS A 114 -6.79 18.38 -0.11
N ASP A 115 -6.82 19.53 -0.74
CA ASP A 115 -5.70 20.03 -1.53
C ASP A 115 -4.49 20.30 -0.62
N VAL A 116 -3.27 20.01 -1.11
CA VAL A 116 -2.02 20.18 -0.35
C VAL A 116 -1.84 21.60 0.19
N SER A 117 -2.31 22.62 -0.56
CA SER A 117 -2.27 24.04 -0.16
C SER A 117 -3.17 24.35 1.05
N LYS A 118 -4.10 23.47 1.40
CA LYS A 118 -5.05 23.61 2.51
C LYS A 118 -4.66 22.83 3.76
N LEU A 119 -3.50 22.17 3.74
CA LEU A 119 -3.02 21.42 4.89
C LEU A 119 -2.61 22.34 6.04
N THR A 120 -2.95 21.93 7.26
CA THR A 120 -2.44 22.57 8.48
C THR A 120 -1.00 22.12 8.78
N LEU A 121 -0.30 22.84 9.64
CA LEU A 121 1.04 22.46 10.11
C LEU A 121 1.06 21.03 10.69
N SER A 122 0.03 20.67 11.44
CA SER A 122 -0.11 19.33 12.02
C SER A 122 -0.21 18.26 10.94
N GLU A 123 -1.04 18.46 9.90
CA GLU A 123 -1.24 17.57 8.77
C GLU A 123 0.03 17.44 7.91
N CYS A 124 0.72 18.56 7.66
CA CYS A 124 2.04 18.55 7.01
C CYS A 124 3.07 17.70 7.79
N ALA A 125 3.09 17.81 9.11
CA ALA A 125 4.00 17.04 9.95
C ALA A 125 3.67 15.54 9.98
N VAL A 126 2.39 15.15 9.86
CA VAL A 126 1.96 13.75 9.67
C VAL A 126 2.56 13.21 8.38
N ILE A 127 2.35 13.89 7.25
CA ILE A 127 2.85 13.46 5.93
C ILE A 127 4.39 13.38 5.94
N ALA A 128 5.07 14.39 6.46
CA ALA A 128 6.52 14.38 6.58
C ALA A 128 7.05 13.21 7.44
N GLY A 129 6.27 12.80 8.46
CA GLY A 129 6.58 11.65 9.30
C GLY A 129 6.64 10.31 8.55
N ILE A 130 5.90 10.17 7.47
CA ILE A 130 5.77 8.93 6.68
C ILE A 130 7.07 8.62 5.92
N THR A 131 7.78 9.64 5.44
CA THR A 131 8.89 9.53 4.47
C THR A 131 9.99 8.55 4.87
N LYS A 132 10.26 8.37 6.15
CA LYS A 132 11.33 7.49 6.65
C LYS A 132 11.00 6.00 6.49
N ASN A 133 9.75 5.61 6.66
CA ASN A 133 9.27 4.23 6.54
C ASN A 133 7.78 4.26 6.18
N PRO A 134 7.43 4.31 4.88
CA PRO A 134 6.05 4.47 4.43
C PRO A 134 5.08 3.41 4.93
N ALA A 135 5.52 2.17 5.11
CA ALA A 135 4.70 1.11 5.66
C ALA A 135 4.51 1.25 7.18
N GLY A 136 5.62 1.40 7.93
CA GLY A 136 5.60 1.42 9.40
C GLY A 136 5.11 2.74 10.02
N TYR A 137 5.08 3.83 9.25
CA TYR A 137 4.57 5.14 9.70
C TYR A 137 3.31 5.58 8.94
N ASN A 138 2.59 4.64 8.37
CA ASN A 138 1.29 4.91 7.75
C ASN A 138 0.30 5.42 8.80
N PRO A 139 -0.29 6.63 8.67
CA PRO A 139 -1.11 7.22 9.71
C PRO A 139 -2.47 6.54 9.90
N ILE A 140 -2.93 5.74 8.92
CA ILE A 140 -4.16 4.94 9.02
C ILE A 140 -3.85 3.63 9.77
N LEU A 141 -2.81 2.90 9.34
CA LEU A 141 -2.50 1.57 9.86
C LEU A 141 -1.73 1.63 11.19
N HIS A 142 -0.85 2.64 11.34
CA HIS A 142 0.05 2.80 12.48
C HIS A 142 0.00 4.24 13.05
N PRO A 143 -1.19 4.73 13.50
CA PRO A 143 -1.35 6.12 13.96
C PRO A 143 -0.45 6.47 15.13
N LYS A 144 -0.22 5.54 16.06
CA LYS A 144 0.64 5.76 17.23
C LYS A 144 2.11 5.96 16.84
N GLU A 145 2.60 5.18 15.89
CA GLU A 145 3.99 5.29 15.42
C GLU A 145 4.19 6.55 14.57
N ASN A 146 3.19 6.88 13.73
CA ASN A 146 3.20 8.15 13.01
C ASN A 146 3.16 9.35 13.97
N ALA A 147 2.38 9.30 15.07
CA ALA A 147 2.31 10.36 16.06
C ALA A 147 3.68 10.65 16.71
N LYS A 148 4.46 9.61 17.02
CA LYS A 148 5.84 9.77 17.50
C LYS A 148 6.73 10.46 16.44
N ARG A 149 6.57 10.10 15.17
CA ARG A 149 7.31 10.73 14.07
C ARG A 149 6.88 12.17 13.83
N ARG A 150 5.57 12.46 13.84
CA ARG A 150 5.02 13.82 13.77
C ARG A 150 5.63 14.72 14.85
N LYS A 151 5.68 14.24 16.09
CA LYS A 151 6.33 14.96 17.18
C LYS A 151 7.79 15.28 16.87
N ASN A 152 8.57 14.30 16.39
CA ASN A 152 9.97 14.52 16.04
C ASN A 152 10.14 15.57 14.92
N VAL A 153 9.23 15.59 13.94
CA VAL A 153 9.22 16.61 12.88
C VAL A 153 8.97 18.00 13.46
N LEU A 154 7.93 18.15 14.29
CA LEU A 154 7.59 19.42 14.93
C LEU A 154 8.70 19.89 15.89
N ASP A 155 9.31 18.98 16.65
CA ASP A 155 10.46 19.28 17.52
C ASP A 155 11.64 19.83 16.71
N ALA A 156 11.95 19.20 15.56
CA ALA A 156 13.02 19.64 14.69
C ALA A 156 12.73 21.00 14.05
N MET A 157 11.50 21.24 13.59
CA MET A 157 11.08 22.54 13.01
C MET A 157 11.19 23.66 14.04
N LYS A 158 10.75 23.41 15.28
CA LYS A 158 10.88 24.37 16.38
C LYS A 158 12.34 24.63 16.72
N LYS A 159 13.15 23.58 16.88
CA LYS A 159 14.59 23.69 17.18
C LYS A 159 15.35 24.50 16.13
N GLN A 160 14.95 24.40 14.87
CA GLN A 160 15.55 25.11 13.75
C GLN A 160 14.94 26.51 13.50
N GLY A 161 13.96 26.92 14.30
CA GLY A 161 13.32 28.24 14.20
C GLY A 161 12.29 28.39 13.06
N TYR A 162 11.89 27.31 12.40
CA TYR A 162 10.85 27.35 11.35
C TYR A 162 9.46 27.60 11.92
N ILE A 163 9.20 27.21 13.16
CA ILE A 163 7.93 27.44 13.85
C ILE A 163 8.16 27.99 15.26
N SER A 164 7.24 28.86 15.68
CA SER A 164 7.24 29.39 17.06
C SER A 164 6.72 28.37 18.07
N GLN A 165 6.96 28.62 19.38
CA GLN A 165 6.39 27.81 20.45
C GLN A 165 4.86 27.69 20.33
N LYS A 166 4.18 28.82 20.09
CA LYS A 166 2.72 28.86 19.94
C LYS A 166 2.20 27.98 18.79
N GLN A 167 2.91 27.98 17.65
CA GLN A 167 2.57 27.12 16.50
C GLN A 167 2.80 25.63 16.81
N TYR A 168 3.90 25.32 17.49
CA TYR A 168 4.20 23.99 17.97
C TYR A 168 3.10 23.47 18.91
N ASP A 169 2.74 24.23 19.95
CA ASP A 169 1.73 23.83 20.94
C ASP A 169 0.37 23.61 20.28
N LYS A 170 -0.03 24.53 19.37
CA LYS A 170 -1.25 24.38 18.58
C LYS A 170 -1.23 23.10 17.72
N ALA A 171 -0.11 22.81 17.05
CA ALA A 171 0.00 21.63 16.22
C ALA A 171 0.00 20.34 17.05
N MET A 172 0.62 20.34 18.24
CA MET A 172 0.64 19.18 19.14
C MET A 172 -0.73 18.87 19.75
N ALA A 173 -1.51 19.92 20.08
CA ALA A 173 -2.86 19.79 20.63
C ALA A 173 -3.93 19.38 19.59
N ASP A 174 -3.58 19.38 18.31
CA ASP A 174 -4.52 19.09 17.22
C ASP A 174 -4.82 17.59 17.13
N ASP A 175 -6.12 17.24 17.16
CA ASP A 175 -6.59 15.87 16.95
C ASP A 175 -6.61 15.48 15.47
N VAL A 176 -5.43 15.44 14.88
CA VAL A 176 -5.25 15.11 13.46
C VAL A 176 -5.59 13.66 13.15
N TYR A 177 -5.41 12.75 14.08
CA TYR A 177 -5.66 11.31 13.87
C TYR A 177 -7.14 10.95 13.93
N GLY A 178 -7.93 11.68 14.74
CA GLY A 178 -9.40 11.58 14.69
C GLY A 178 -9.94 11.94 13.30
N ARG A 179 -9.48 13.06 12.72
CA ARG A 179 -9.86 13.43 11.35
C ARG A 179 -9.42 12.44 10.27
N ILE A 180 -8.25 11.82 10.44
CA ILE A 180 -7.79 10.76 9.50
C ILE A 180 -8.71 9.55 9.59
N SER A 181 -9.10 9.13 10.79
CA SER A 181 -10.04 8.02 10.99
C SER A 181 -11.38 8.33 10.36
N GLU A 182 -12.02 9.43 10.71
CA GLU A 182 -13.30 9.86 10.14
C GLU A 182 -13.28 9.92 8.60
N HIS A 183 -12.23 10.50 8.02
CA HIS A 183 -12.09 10.60 6.58
C HIS A 183 -11.91 9.23 5.90
N ASN A 184 -11.27 8.28 6.55
CA ASN A 184 -11.04 6.96 6.00
C ASN A 184 -12.20 6.00 6.26
N ASP A 185 -12.96 6.18 7.34
CA ASP A 185 -14.23 5.47 7.55
C ASP A 185 -15.24 5.82 6.43
N VAL A 186 -15.30 7.10 6.05
CA VAL A 186 -16.10 7.55 4.87
C VAL A 186 -15.53 6.99 3.55
N ARG A 187 -14.24 6.71 3.46
CA ARG A 187 -13.60 6.18 2.24
C ARG A 187 -13.70 4.67 2.07
N GLU A 188 -14.10 3.91 3.06
CA GLU A 188 -14.54 2.53 2.84
C GLU A 188 -15.75 2.49 1.90
N GLU A 189 -16.57 3.56 1.87
CA GLU A 189 -17.62 3.77 0.85
C GLU A 189 -17.09 4.18 -0.55
N THR A 190 -15.83 4.58 -0.68
CA THR A 190 -15.23 5.07 -1.94
C THR A 190 -14.19 4.13 -2.55
N MET A 191 -14.20 2.84 -2.19
CA MET A 191 -13.42 1.86 -2.95
C MET A 191 -13.90 1.84 -4.41
N ASN A 192 -12.95 1.80 -5.35
CA ASN A 192 -13.29 1.64 -6.75
C ASN A 192 -14.23 0.45 -6.95
N THR A 193 -15.26 0.62 -7.75
CA THR A 193 -16.08 -0.50 -8.18
C THR A 193 -15.24 -1.50 -8.98
N TYR A 194 -15.71 -2.72 -9.15
CA TYR A 194 -15.07 -3.68 -10.04
C TYR A 194 -14.98 -3.18 -11.48
N PHE A 195 -15.94 -2.32 -11.88
CA PHE A 195 -15.92 -1.67 -13.17
C PHE A 195 -14.73 -0.71 -13.30
N VAL A 196 -14.55 0.17 -12.32
CA VAL A 196 -13.43 1.14 -12.34
C VAL A 196 -12.08 0.43 -12.32
N ASP A 197 -11.93 -0.64 -11.54
CA ASP A 197 -10.72 -1.45 -11.54
C ASP A 197 -10.45 -2.09 -12.91
N ALA A 198 -11.48 -2.61 -13.59
CA ALA A 198 -11.34 -3.16 -14.93
C ALA A 198 -10.89 -2.10 -15.95
N VAL A 199 -11.48 -0.91 -15.89
CA VAL A 199 -11.06 0.22 -16.73
C VAL A 199 -9.60 0.62 -16.48
N ILE A 200 -9.15 0.62 -15.23
CA ILE A 200 -7.75 0.90 -14.90
C ILE A 200 -6.82 -0.18 -15.47
N ASP A 201 -7.20 -1.44 -15.35
CA ASP A 201 -6.42 -2.56 -15.92
C ASP A 201 -6.34 -2.44 -17.45
N ASP A 202 -7.46 -2.18 -18.15
CA ASP A 202 -7.49 -2.02 -19.61
C ASP A 202 -6.63 -0.82 -20.07
N VAL A 203 -6.74 0.33 -19.41
CA VAL A 203 -5.91 1.51 -19.73
C VAL A 203 -4.43 1.24 -19.48
N PHE A 204 -4.11 0.53 -18.41
CA PHE A 204 -2.74 0.12 -18.11
C PHE A 204 -2.17 -0.77 -19.22
N ASP A 205 -2.92 -1.78 -19.62
CA ASP A 205 -2.53 -2.72 -20.69
C ASP A 205 -2.38 -2.00 -22.04
N ASP A 206 -3.25 -1.06 -22.37
CA ASP A 206 -3.15 -0.24 -23.58
C ASP A 206 -1.91 0.66 -23.56
N LEU A 207 -1.60 1.28 -22.43
CA LEU A 207 -0.39 2.11 -22.31
C LEU A 207 0.88 1.29 -22.48
N VAL A 208 0.93 0.08 -21.90
CA VAL A 208 2.11 -0.79 -22.00
C VAL A 208 2.18 -1.45 -23.38
N ASN A 209 1.12 -2.14 -23.83
CA ASN A 209 1.19 -3.02 -24.99
C ASN A 209 0.97 -2.28 -26.32
N ILE A 210 0.22 -1.16 -26.31
CA ILE A 210 -0.09 -0.41 -27.55
C ILE A 210 0.77 0.86 -27.66
N LYS A 211 0.95 1.58 -26.55
CA LYS A 211 1.73 2.85 -26.52
C LYS A 211 3.21 2.64 -26.23
N GLY A 212 3.62 1.44 -25.79
CA GLY A 212 5.02 1.10 -25.52
C GLY A 212 5.58 1.75 -24.26
N TYR A 213 4.71 2.15 -23.31
CA TYR A 213 5.16 2.65 -22.00
C TYR A 213 5.75 1.51 -21.19
N SER A 214 6.76 1.79 -20.36
CA SER A 214 7.12 0.88 -19.26
C SER A 214 5.96 0.83 -18.26
N GLU A 215 5.88 -0.23 -17.46
CA GLU A 215 4.87 -0.37 -16.40
C GLU A 215 4.87 0.85 -15.45
N SER A 216 6.06 1.35 -15.09
CA SER A 216 6.20 2.51 -14.22
C SER A 216 5.65 3.79 -14.87
N GLU A 217 5.90 4.00 -16.16
CA GLU A 217 5.34 5.13 -16.91
C GLU A 217 3.83 5.03 -17.05
N ALA A 218 3.30 3.84 -17.30
CA ALA A 218 1.86 3.59 -17.36
C ALA A 218 1.19 3.91 -16.01
N TYR A 219 1.76 3.45 -14.89
CA TYR A 219 1.27 3.81 -13.56
C TYR A 219 1.32 5.31 -13.30
N LYS A 220 2.42 5.98 -13.65
CA LYS A 220 2.54 7.44 -13.51
C LYS A 220 1.50 8.17 -14.36
N ALA A 221 1.29 7.73 -15.59
CA ALA A 221 0.29 8.33 -16.48
C ALA A 221 -1.12 8.21 -15.90
N ILE A 222 -1.52 7.04 -15.40
CA ILE A 222 -2.85 6.80 -14.84
C ILE A 222 -3.10 7.61 -13.57
N TYR A 223 -2.14 7.61 -12.63
CA TYR A 223 -2.38 8.17 -11.30
C TYR A 223 -1.88 9.60 -11.10
N GLN A 224 -1.01 10.11 -12.00
CA GLN A 224 -0.35 11.41 -11.87
C GLN A 224 -0.35 12.22 -13.18
N GLY A 225 -0.62 11.57 -14.32
CA GLY A 225 -0.52 12.18 -15.63
C GLY A 225 -1.72 13.05 -16.04
N GLY A 226 -2.74 13.17 -15.19
CA GLY A 226 -3.93 13.97 -15.46
C GLY A 226 -4.80 13.42 -16.60
N LEU A 227 -4.77 12.11 -16.85
CA LEU A 227 -5.59 11.47 -17.88
C LEU A 227 -7.08 11.65 -17.56
N THR A 228 -7.86 11.96 -18.61
CA THR A 228 -9.32 11.91 -18.57
C THR A 228 -9.76 10.62 -19.24
N ILE A 229 -10.25 9.66 -18.47
CA ILE A 229 -10.73 8.37 -18.97
C ILE A 229 -12.25 8.42 -19.07
N LYS A 230 -12.78 8.20 -20.26
CA LYS A 230 -14.22 8.10 -20.52
C LYS A 230 -14.60 6.62 -20.62
N SER A 231 -15.60 6.19 -19.89
CA SER A 231 -16.10 4.82 -19.89
C SER A 231 -17.56 4.76 -20.35
N THR A 232 -18.03 3.56 -20.63
CA THR A 232 -19.43 3.27 -20.97
C THR A 232 -20.28 2.93 -19.72
N GLN A 233 -19.73 3.09 -18.51
CA GLN A 233 -20.42 2.77 -17.27
C GLN A 233 -21.74 3.56 -17.14
N ASN A 234 -22.80 2.84 -16.83
CA ASN A 234 -24.06 3.44 -16.40
C ASN A 234 -24.21 3.29 -14.88
N LEU A 235 -24.12 4.41 -14.15
CA LEU A 235 -24.12 4.39 -12.68
C LEU A 235 -25.44 3.86 -12.08
N GLN A 236 -26.56 4.04 -12.78
CA GLN A 236 -27.86 3.52 -12.31
C GLN A 236 -27.92 1.99 -12.44
N ILE A 237 -27.47 1.46 -13.59
CA ILE A 237 -27.40 0.01 -13.83
C ILE A 237 -26.40 -0.61 -12.87
N GLN A 238 -25.22 0.00 -12.69
CA GLN A 238 -24.22 -0.48 -11.73
C GLN A 238 -24.79 -0.58 -10.32
N LYS A 239 -25.48 0.45 -9.87
CA LYS A 239 -26.10 0.47 -8.53
C LYS A 239 -27.10 -0.67 -8.36
N ILE A 240 -27.99 -0.88 -9.35
CA ILE A 240 -28.97 -1.99 -9.31
C ILE A 240 -28.23 -3.34 -9.22
N CYS A 241 -27.19 -3.55 -10.04
CA CYS A 241 -26.42 -4.79 -10.01
C CYS A 241 -25.75 -5.01 -8.64
N ASP A 242 -25.18 -3.96 -8.04
CA ASP A 242 -24.54 -4.03 -6.71
C ASP A 242 -25.58 -4.35 -5.61
N GLU A 243 -26.76 -3.74 -5.65
CA GLU A 243 -27.86 -4.00 -4.71
C GLU A 243 -28.40 -5.43 -4.82
N GLU A 244 -28.67 -5.91 -6.03
CA GLU A 244 -29.19 -7.27 -6.27
C GLU A 244 -28.17 -8.35 -5.87
N VAL A 245 -26.89 -8.12 -6.15
CA VAL A 245 -25.82 -9.06 -5.74
C VAL A 245 -25.64 -9.08 -4.22
N ALA A 246 -25.89 -7.97 -3.54
CA ALA A 246 -25.80 -7.89 -2.08
C ALA A 246 -27.02 -8.52 -1.37
N ASP A 247 -28.19 -8.56 -2.01
CA ASP A 247 -29.41 -9.06 -1.40
C ASP A 247 -29.31 -10.56 -1.11
N LYS A 248 -29.45 -10.92 0.17
CA LYS A 248 -29.40 -12.31 0.63
C LYS A 248 -30.59 -13.14 0.15
N ALA A 249 -31.73 -12.50 -0.17
CA ALA A 249 -32.92 -13.17 -0.66
C ALA A 249 -32.73 -13.82 -2.04
N ASN A 250 -31.74 -13.33 -2.81
CA ASN A 250 -31.41 -13.88 -4.12
C ASN A 250 -30.59 -15.20 -4.07
N TYR A 251 -30.40 -15.79 -2.87
CA TYR A 251 -29.57 -16.98 -2.66
C TYR A 251 -30.30 -18.06 -1.87
N ASP A 252 -31.02 -18.93 -2.54
CA ASP A 252 -31.86 -20.00 -1.96
C ASP A 252 -31.11 -20.93 -1.02
N ALA A 253 -29.84 -21.23 -1.32
CA ALA A 253 -28.99 -22.07 -0.47
C ALA A 253 -28.49 -21.37 0.81
N GLY A 254 -28.92 -20.13 1.03
CA GLY A 254 -28.44 -19.28 2.13
C GLY A 254 -27.01 -18.75 1.89
N THR A 255 -26.57 -17.94 2.86
CA THR A 255 -25.23 -17.33 2.84
C THR A 255 -24.34 -18.06 3.84
N LYS A 256 -23.17 -18.48 3.37
CA LYS A 256 -22.07 -18.97 4.21
C LYS A 256 -20.87 -18.03 4.13
N TYR A 257 -19.94 -18.17 5.06
CA TYR A 257 -18.73 -17.36 5.11
C TYR A 257 -17.53 -18.31 5.03
N SER A 258 -16.62 -18.00 4.11
CA SER A 258 -15.31 -18.64 4.02
C SER A 258 -14.22 -17.58 4.19
N PHE A 259 -12.97 -17.99 4.37
CA PHE A 259 -11.90 -17.04 4.57
C PHE A 259 -10.61 -17.48 3.90
N TYR A 260 -9.80 -16.51 3.58
CA TYR A 260 -8.37 -16.66 3.34
C TYR A 260 -7.64 -16.28 4.63
N LEU A 261 -6.68 -17.12 5.02
CA LEU A 261 -5.87 -16.94 6.22
C LEU A 261 -4.40 -17.15 5.87
N SER A 262 -3.54 -16.27 6.33
CA SER A 262 -2.10 -16.47 6.34
C SER A 262 -1.52 -15.79 7.57
N PHE A 263 -0.72 -16.49 8.37
CA PHE A 263 0.09 -15.92 9.44
C PHE A 263 1.37 -16.73 9.65
N GLN A 264 2.34 -16.13 10.33
CA GLN A 264 3.61 -16.76 10.59
C GLN A 264 3.86 -16.92 12.08
N VAL A 265 4.40 -18.05 12.46
CA VAL A 265 4.82 -18.36 13.82
C VAL A 265 6.33 -18.59 13.84
N LYS A 266 7.02 -17.90 14.72
CA LYS A 266 8.42 -18.15 15.03
C LYS A 266 8.48 -19.16 16.17
N GLU A 267 8.95 -20.36 15.87
CA GLU A 267 9.15 -21.44 16.83
C GLU A 267 10.30 -21.13 17.80
N LYS A 268 10.36 -21.84 18.91
CA LYS A 268 11.39 -21.65 19.94
C LYS A 268 12.83 -21.82 19.41
N ASP A 269 13.03 -22.65 18.40
CA ASP A 269 14.33 -22.87 17.75
C ASP A 269 14.71 -21.77 16.73
N GLY A 270 13.83 -20.78 16.52
CA GLY A 270 14.00 -19.68 15.57
C GLY A 270 13.41 -19.95 14.18
N THR A 271 12.90 -21.14 13.91
CA THR A 271 12.27 -21.50 12.64
C THR A 271 10.97 -20.71 12.46
N ILE A 272 10.73 -20.19 11.25
CA ILE A 272 9.48 -19.50 10.89
C ILE A 272 8.62 -20.44 10.07
N LYS A 273 7.40 -20.70 10.55
CA LYS A 273 6.39 -21.49 9.84
C LYS A 273 5.22 -20.61 9.41
N THR A 274 4.73 -20.80 8.19
CA THR A 274 3.53 -20.14 7.67
C THR A 274 2.33 -21.06 7.80
N TYR A 275 1.26 -20.51 8.36
CA TYR A 275 -0.03 -21.17 8.52
C TYR A 275 -1.07 -20.50 7.62
N THR A 276 -1.93 -21.32 7.01
CA THR A 276 -2.93 -20.87 6.05
C THR A 276 -4.27 -21.56 6.32
N ASN A 277 -5.34 -21.12 5.63
CA ASN A 277 -6.62 -21.83 5.66
C ASN A 277 -6.48 -23.31 5.23
N GLN A 278 -5.54 -23.66 4.37
CA GLN A 278 -5.29 -25.06 3.96
C GLN A 278 -4.64 -25.88 5.10
N THR A 279 -3.66 -25.29 5.79
CA THR A 279 -3.05 -25.95 6.97
C THR A 279 -4.05 -26.09 8.10
N MET A 280 -4.94 -25.11 8.30
CA MET A 280 -6.03 -25.18 9.28
C MET A 280 -7.00 -26.31 8.96
N LEU A 281 -7.42 -26.41 7.68
CA LEU A 281 -8.29 -27.50 7.21
C LEU A 281 -7.66 -28.87 7.48
N SER A 282 -6.39 -29.04 7.14
CA SER A 282 -5.64 -30.28 7.34
C SER A 282 -5.48 -30.63 8.83
N TYR A 283 -5.19 -29.61 9.65
CA TYR A 283 -5.06 -29.78 11.10
C TYR A 283 -6.35 -30.30 11.75
N TYR A 284 -7.49 -29.66 11.47
CA TYR A 284 -8.75 -30.06 12.08
C TYR A 284 -9.33 -31.36 11.51
N LYS A 285 -9.09 -31.67 10.23
CA LYS A 285 -9.41 -32.99 9.68
C LYS A 285 -8.68 -34.10 10.45
N LYS A 286 -7.40 -33.90 10.74
CA LYS A 286 -6.60 -34.84 11.52
C LYS A 286 -7.01 -34.87 12.97
N LYS A 287 -7.21 -33.74 13.64
CA LYS A 287 -7.58 -33.61 15.05
C LYS A 287 -8.94 -34.24 15.33
N ASN A 288 -9.92 -34.00 14.47
CA ASN A 288 -11.28 -34.49 14.63
C ASN A 288 -11.50 -35.89 14.01
N LYS A 289 -10.48 -36.47 13.39
CA LYS A 289 -10.57 -37.76 12.67
C LYS A 289 -11.72 -37.78 11.64
N SER A 290 -12.02 -36.64 11.04
CA SER A 290 -13.13 -36.42 10.09
C SER A 290 -12.64 -35.78 8.80
N GLN A 291 -12.92 -36.43 7.67
CA GLN A 291 -12.64 -35.86 6.34
C GLN A 291 -13.64 -34.77 5.96
N ASN A 292 -14.77 -34.66 6.66
CA ASN A 292 -15.85 -33.73 6.34
C ASN A 292 -15.73 -32.38 7.08
N TYR A 293 -14.59 -32.08 7.73
CA TYR A 293 -14.38 -30.77 8.31
C TYR A 293 -14.39 -29.70 7.22
N SER A 294 -15.19 -28.66 7.45
CA SER A 294 -15.35 -27.52 6.53
C SER A 294 -14.90 -26.23 7.21
N ILE A 295 -14.30 -25.35 6.42
CA ILE A 295 -13.96 -23.96 6.81
C ILE A 295 -15.01 -22.96 6.31
N ASN A 296 -16.24 -23.43 6.04
CA ASN A 296 -17.38 -22.58 5.72
C ASN A 296 -18.29 -22.47 6.96
N PHE A 297 -18.58 -21.25 7.37
CA PHE A 297 -19.30 -20.91 8.59
C PHE A 297 -20.60 -20.19 8.27
N THR A 298 -21.47 -20.09 9.28
CA THR A 298 -22.78 -19.43 9.16
C THR A 298 -22.73 -17.92 9.40
N SER A 299 -21.65 -17.45 10.04
CA SER A 299 -21.41 -16.02 10.28
C SER A 299 -19.92 -15.66 10.14
N GLU A 300 -19.65 -14.38 9.97
CA GLU A 300 -18.28 -13.85 10.01
C GLU A 300 -17.66 -14.00 11.41
N GLU A 301 -18.49 -13.88 12.44
CA GLU A 301 -18.07 -14.03 13.83
C GLU A 301 -17.57 -15.44 14.13
N ASP A 302 -18.24 -16.47 13.61
CA ASP A 302 -17.80 -17.86 13.70
C ASP A 302 -16.47 -18.10 12.96
N CYS A 303 -16.29 -17.46 11.78
CA CYS A 303 -15.00 -17.49 11.07
C CYS A 303 -13.86 -16.95 11.94
N ARG A 304 -14.04 -15.77 12.52
CA ARG A 304 -13.04 -15.11 13.37
C ARG A 304 -12.74 -15.93 14.63
N ALA A 305 -13.77 -16.46 15.26
CA ALA A 305 -13.63 -17.34 16.43
C ALA A 305 -12.84 -18.62 16.10
N ALA A 306 -13.13 -19.23 14.95
CA ALA A 306 -12.42 -20.43 14.50
C ALA A 306 -10.94 -20.15 14.16
N ILE A 307 -10.65 -19.01 13.55
CA ILE A 307 -9.28 -18.57 13.24
C ILE A 307 -8.51 -18.34 14.56
N ALA A 308 -9.06 -17.56 15.48
CA ALA A 308 -8.44 -17.28 16.78
C ALA A 308 -8.20 -18.56 17.62
N GLN A 309 -9.10 -19.56 17.49
CA GLN A 309 -8.88 -20.86 18.13
C GLN A 309 -7.74 -21.62 17.45
N TYR A 310 -7.66 -21.59 16.11
CA TYR A 310 -6.59 -22.25 15.38
C TYR A 310 -5.22 -21.67 15.70
N GLU A 311 -5.10 -20.36 15.80
CA GLU A 311 -3.85 -19.70 16.22
C GLU A 311 -3.38 -20.18 17.59
N LYS A 312 -4.29 -20.27 18.55
CA LYS A 312 -3.99 -20.83 19.87
C LYS A 312 -3.57 -22.31 19.82
N ASP A 313 -4.24 -23.08 18.97
CA ASP A 313 -4.00 -24.52 18.85
C ASP A 313 -2.63 -24.85 18.23
N VAL A 314 -2.09 -23.97 17.36
CA VAL A 314 -0.81 -24.20 16.68
C VAL A 314 0.38 -23.56 17.39
N LEU A 315 0.14 -22.66 18.34
CA LEU A 315 1.20 -22.05 19.15
C LEU A 315 1.68 -23.03 20.24
N GLY A 316 2.92 -23.49 20.10
CA GLY A 316 3.61 -24.31 21.10
C GLY A 316 4.15 -23.44 22.24
N LYS A 317 4.58 -24.14 23.33
CA LYS A 317 5.16 -23.46 24.49
C LYS A 317 6.49 -22.77 24.13
N GLY A 318 6.48 -21.44 24.08
CA GLY A 318 7.64 -20.60 23.74
C GLY A 318 7.66 -20.11 22.30
N ASP A 319 6.69 -20.51 21.48
CA ASP A 319 6.49 -19.94 20.14
C ASP A 319 5.86 -18.55 20.21
N LYS A 320 6.09 -17.75 19.18
CA LYS A 320 5.53 -16.40 19.07
C LYS A 320 4.97 -16.15 17.70
N LEU A 321 3.81 -15.51 17.66
CA LEU A 321 3.28 -14.95 16.43
C LEU A 321 4.25 -13.88 15.89
N VAL A 322 4.55 -13.90 14.59
CA VAL A 322 5.38 -12.85 13.96
C VAL A 322 4.51 -11.62 13.79
N GLU A 323 4.94 -10.50 14.34
CA GLU A 323 4.21 -9.22 14.25
C GLU A 323 3.93 -8.84 12.80
N ASN A 324 2.69 -8.38 12.52
CA ASN A 324 2.22 -7.96 11.20
C ASN A 324 2.30 -9.04 10.09
N SER A 325 2.34 -10.32 10.46
CA SER A 325 2.31 -11.43 9.49
C SER A 325 0.90 -11.97 9.24
N GLU A 326 -0.08 -11.55 10.06
CA GLU A 326 -1.46 -12.01 9.94
C GLU A 326 -2.18 -11.28 8.81
N TYR A 327 -2.79 -12.09 7.93
CA TYR A 327 -3.70 -11.64 6.89
C TYR A 327 -4.96 -12.48 6.92
N ILE A 328 -6.10 -11.86 7.20
CA ILE A 328 -7.43 -12.49 7.23
C ILE A 328 -8.33 -11.76 6.25
N PHE A 329 -8.91 -12.50 5.32
CA PHE A 329 -9.92 -11.97 4.41
C PHE A 329 -11.12 -12.91 4.37
N ILE A 330 -12.26 -12.44 4.88
CA ILE A 330 -13.52 -13.21 4.95
C ILE A 330 -14.39 -12.85 3.75
N THR A 331 -14.94 -13.87 3.10
CA THR A 331 -15.81 -13.73 1.92
C THR A 331 -17.14 -14.44 2.11
N MET A 332 -18.21 -13.85 1.59
CA MET A 332 -19.52 -14.49 1.51
C MET A 332 -19.52 -15.56 0.41
N GLN A 333 -20.28 -16.63 0.62
CA GLN A 333 -20.51 -17.70 -0.35
C GLN A 333 -22.04 -17.93 -0.51
N PRO A 334 -22.54 -18.29 -1.70
CA PRO A 334 -21.78 -18.40 -2.96
C PRO A 334 -21.27 -17.07 -3.47
N GLN A 335 -20.21 -17.09 -4.28
CA GLN A 335 -19.75 -15.93 -5.01
C GLN A 335 -20.48 -15.82 -6.34
N VAL A 336 -20.63 -14.59 -6.84
CA VAL A 336 -21.29 -14.28 -8.10
C VAL A 336 -20.46 -13.25 -8.87
N ALA A 337 -20.52 -13.31 -10.17
CA ALA A 337 -20.02 -12.26 -11.06
C ALA A 337 -21.09 -11.93 -12.11
N MET A 338 -21.17 -10.65 -12.48
CA MET A 338 -22.16 -10.15 -13.43
C MET A 338 -21.54 -9.11 -14.33
N THR A 339 -21.86 -9.16 -15.61
CA THR A 339 -21.49 -8.13 -16.60
C THR A 339 -22.72 -7.78 -17.42
N ILE A 340 -23.04 -6.50 -17.50
CA ILE A 340 -24.11 -5.95 -18.34
C ILE A 340 -23.47 -5.24 -19.52
N MET A 341 -23.87 -5.64 -20.75
CA MET A 341 -23.36 -5.08 -21.98
C MET A 341 -24.52 -4.61 -22.87
N ASP A 342 -24.36 -3.47 -23.51
CA ASP A 342 -25.21 -3.01 -24.59
C ASP A 342 -24.83 -3.76 -25.87
N GLN A 343 -25.75 -4.58 -26.37
CA GLN A 343 -25.51 -5.42 -27.56
C GLN A 343 -25.33 -4.62 -28.86
N SER A 344 -25.89 -3.40 -28.90
CA SER A 344 -25.82 -2.56 -30.12
C SER A 344 -24.46 -1.87 -30.28
N THR A 345 -23.83 -1.54 -29.16
CA THR A 345 -22.55 -0.80 -29.12
C THR A 345 -21.36 -1.64 -28.68
N GLY A 346 -21.61 -2.80 -28.03
CA GLY A 346 -20.59 -3.59 -27.34
C GLY A 346 -20.09 -2.94 -26.04
N GLY A 347 -20.68 -1.81 -25.62
CA GLY A 347 -20.26 -1.08 -24.43
C GLY A 347 -20.69 -1.78 -23.14
N VAL A 348 -19.73 -2.10 -22.27
CA VAL A 348 -20.00 -2.64 -20.94
C VAL A 348 -20.55 -1.54 -20.03
N GLN A 349 -21.73 -1.75 -19.47
CA GLN A 349 -22.43 -0.75 -18.66
C GLN A 349 -22.31 -0.99 -17.16
N ALA A 350 -22.13 -2.22 -16.72
CA ALA A 350 -21.91 -2.58 -15.32
C ALA A 350 -21.07 -3.82 -15.17
N ILE A 351 -20.25 -3.89 -14.12
CA ILE A 351 -19.47 -5.06 -13.74
C ILE A 351 -19.57 -5.25 -12.22
N VAL A 352 -19.95 -6.47 -11.81
CA VAL A 352 -19.82 -6.93 -10.43
C VAL A 352 -18.90 -8.15 -10.42
N GLY A 353 -17.77 -8.05 -9.76
CA GLY A 353 -16.73 -9.08 -9.76
C GLY A 353 -16.73 -10.01 -8.55
N GLY A 354 -17.69 -9.84 -7.64
CA GLY A 354 -17.81 -10.65 -6.42
C GLY A 354 -18.89 -10.17 -5.50
N ARG A 355 -19.31 -11.03 -4.57
CA ARG A 355 -20.31 -10.77 -3.55
C ARG A 355 -19.66 -10.36 -2.23
N GLY A 356 -20.26 -9.41 -1.53
CA GLY A 356 -19.77 -8.87 -0.26
C GLY A 356 -18.77 -7.73 -0.44
N ASN A 357 -18.20 -7.31 0.68
CA ASN A 357 -17.26 -6.18 0.68
C ASN A 357 -15.99 -6.52 -0.11
N LYS A 358 -15.54 -5.58 -0.89
CA LYS A 358 -14.25 -5.64 -1.58
C LYS A 358 -13.11 -5.48 -0.56
N ALA A 359 -12.06 -6.29 -0.66
CA ALA A 359 -10.90 -6.20 0.23
C ALA A 359 -10.00 -4.98 -0.04
N GLY A 360 -10.15 -4.35 -1.21
CA GLY A 360 -9.34 -3.23 -1.65
C GLY A 360 -9.50 -2.95 -3.14
N ASN A 361 -8.79 -1.95 -3.64
CA ASN A 361 -8.74 -1.67 -5.07
C ASN A 361 -7.94 -2.74 -5.81
N ARG A 362 -8.34 -3.05 -7.07
CA ARG A 362 -7.71 -4.05 -7.94
C ARG A 362 -7.67 -5.47 -7.33
N THR A 363 -8.65 -5.81 -6.50
CA THR A 363 -8.85 -7.18 -6.01
C THR A 363 -9.37 -8.09 -7.13
N TRP A 364 -9.35 -9.40 -6.88
CA TRP A 364 -9.76 -10.39 -7.88
C TRP A 364 -11.18 -10.14 -8.40
N ASN A 365 -11.27 -9.77 -9.67
CA ASN A 365 -12.52 -9.54 -10.39
C ASN A 365 -12.94 -10.83 -11.12
N ARG A 366 -13.96 -11.52 -10.62
CA ARG A 366 -14.41 -12.78 -11.20
C ARG A 366 -15.10 -12.62 -12.55
N ALA A 367 -15.60 -11.41 -12.85
CA ALA A 367 -16.22 -11.13 -14.14
C ALA A 367 -15.19 -11.07 -15.28
N THR A 368 -13.95 -10.63 -14.98
CA THR A 368 -12.90 -10.44 -16.00
C THR A 368 -11.74 -11.43 -15.90
N LYS A 369 -11.49 -12.02 -14.71
CA LYS A 369 -10.30 -12.85 -14.45
C LYS A 369 -10.61 -14.33 -14.15
N THR A 370 -11.87 -14.77 -14.27
CA THR A 370 -12.26 -16.16 -14.00
C THR A 370 -12.82 -16.80 -15.27
N CYS A 371 -12.19 -17.88 -15.72
CA CYS A 371 -12.71 -18.70 -16.80
C CYS A 371 -13.55 -19.84 -16.24
N ARG A 372 -14.74 -20.05 -16.81
CA ARG A 372 -15.65 -21.15 -16.49
C ARG A 372 -16.09 -21.83 -17.78
N GLN A 373 -16.49 -23.10 -17.68
CA GLN A 373 -17.12 -23.79 -18.82
C GLN A 373 -18.48 -23.15 -19.12
N PRO A 374 -18.87 -23.01 -20.39
CA PRO A 374 -20.20 -22.56 -20.78
C PRO A 374 -21.29 -23.39 -20.10
N GLY A 375 -22.27 -22.74 -19.47
CA GLY A 375 -23.39 -23.40 -18.81
C GLY A 375 -23.10 -23.91 -17.39
N SER A 376 -21.95 -23.60 -16.80
CA SER A 376 -21.59 -24.01 -15.42
C SER A 376 -22.00 -22.97 -14.38
#